data_debcf3f9d600d0145b52c84a79215207
#
_entry.id   debcf3f9d600d0145b52c84a79215207
#
_cell.length_a   1.000
_cell.length_b   1.000
_cell.length_c   1.000
_cell.angle_alpha   90.00
_cell.angle_beta   90.00
_cell.angle_gamma   90.00
#
_symmetry.space_group_name_H-M   'P 1'
#
loop_
_entity.id
_entity.type
_entity.pdbx_description
1 polymer ?
#
loop_
_entity_poly.entity_id
_entity_poly.type
_entity_poly.pdbx_seq_one_letter_code
_entity_poly.pdbx_strand_id
1 'polypeptide(L)'
;MKDPELISWTTLPNIFLVATTDSGKVVGCIAYKQVNFDTVELGRNSVDKEFRRLGIGQKLLRTILKTAKDNGYETVLVSTSIAQLHAQKLYEKMNFKFVCFKPSLFHPLFTYLTGLKAMEYKI
;
A
#
# COMPACT_ATOMS: atom_id res chain seq x y z
N MET A 1 -5.53 -20.03 14.46
CA MET A 1 -6.22 -19.13 13.53
C MET A 1 -5.62 -19.29 12.15
N LYS A 2 -6.45 -19.62 11.19
CA LYS A 2 -6.01 -19.79 9.81
C LYS A 2 -5.62 -18.44 9.22
N ASP A 3 -4.60 -18.41 8.37
CA ASP A 3 -4.23 -17.17 7.69
C ASP A 3 -5.41 -16.63 6.88
N PRO A 4 -5.67 -15.32 6.92
CA PRO A 4 -6.71 -14.73 6.09
C PRO A 4 -6.48 -15.00 4.60
N GLU A 5 -7.53 -15.31 3.89
CA GLU A 5 -7.48 -15.45 2.44
C GLU A 5 -7.41 -14.08 1.78
N LEU A 6 -6.65 -14.02 0.68
CA LEU A 6 -6.56 -12.81 -0.14
C LEU A 6 -7.50 -12.95 -1.32
N ILE A 7 -8.42 -11.98 -1.43
CA ILE A 7 -9.36 -11.88 -2.54
C ILE A 7 -8.99 -10.66 -3.36
N SER A 8 -8.94 -10.82 -4.67
CA SER A 8 -8.61 -9.76 -5.59
C SER A 8 -9.86 -9.34 -6.37
N TRP A 9 -10.16 -8.05 -6.33
CA TRP A 9 -11.10 -7.44 -7.25
C TRP A 9 -10.34 -6.54 -8.21
N THR A 10 -10.53 -6.78 -9.48
CA THR A 10 -9.78 -6.04 -10.49
C THR A 10 -10.71 -5.27 -11.40
N THR A 11 -10.45 -3.98 -11.52
CA THR A 11 -10.90 -3.20 -12.66
C THR A 11 -9.63 -2.78 -13.36
N LEU A 12 -9.12 -3.62 -14.26
CA LEU A 12 -7.85 -3.35 -14.91
C LEU A 12 -7.81 -1.93 -15.48
N PRO A 13 -6.71 -1.21 -15.34
CA PRO A 13 -5.40 -1.65 -14.81
C PRO A 13 -5.26 -1.56 -13.30
N ASN A 14 -6.31 -1.25 -12.56
CA ASN A 14 -6.26 -1.07 -11.11
C ASN A 14 -6.58 -2.39 -10.38
N ILE A 15 -5.93 -2.60 -9.25
CA ILE A 15 -6.06 -3.81 -8.42
C ILE A 15 -6.46 -3.42 -7.00
N PHE A 16 -7.41 -4.15 -6.43
CA PHE A 16 -7.80 -4.03 -5.03
C PHE A 16 -7.77 -5.42 -4.39
N LEU A 17 -6.94 -5.59 -3.36
CA LEU A 17 -6.80 -6.83 -2.61
C LEU A 17 -7.42 -6.68 -1.23
N VAL A 18 -8.11 -7.69 -0.77
CA VAL A 18 -8.59 -7.75 0.62
C VAL A 18 -8.11 -9.03 1.29
N ALA A 19 -7.89 -8.95 2.59
CA ALA A 19 -7.65 -10.10 3.44
C ALA A 19 -8.92 -10.40 4.22
N THR A 20 -9.38 -11.64 4.17
CA THR A 20 -10.61 -12.06 4.85
C THR A 20 -10.36 -13.19 5.81
N THR A 21 -11.13 -13.25 6.89
CA THR A 21 -11.17 -14.41 7.79
C THR A 21 -12.00 -15.53 7.15
N ASP A 22 -11.94 -16.74 7.74
CA ASP A 22 -12.74 -17.88 7.30
C ASP A 22 -14.25 -17.57 7.35
N SER A 23 -14.68 -16.67 8.24
CA SER A 23 -16.10 -16.24 8.33
C SER A 23 -16.47 -15.19 7.29
N GLY A 24 -15.53 -14.76 6.45
CA GLY A 24 -15.79 -13.76 5.41
C GLY A 24 -15.62 -12.32 5.87
N LYS A 25 -15.15 -12.08 7.09
CA LYS A 25 -14.90 -10.72 7.56
C LYS A 25 -13.65 -10.14 6.89
N VAL A 26 -13.77 -8.96 6.30
CA VAL A 26 -12.63 -8.22 5.74
C VAL A 26 -11.83 -7.60 6.88
N VAL A 27 -10.55 -7.93 6.97
CA VAL A 27 -9.67 -7.47 8.05
C VAL A 27 -8.49 -6.64 7.56
N GLY A 28 -8.32 -6.52 6.26
CA GLY A 28 -7.29 -5.69 5.67
C GLY A 28 -7.51 -5.50 4.19
N CYS A 29 -6.89 -4.47 3.65
CA CYS A 29 -6.92 -4.20 2.22
C CYS A 29 -5.69 -3.44 1.78
N ILE A 30 -5.40 -3.53 0.48
CA ILE A 30 -4.40 -2.71 -0.21
C ILE A 30 -4.81 -2.63 -1.67
N ALA A 31 -4.48 -1.51 -2.30
CA ALA A 31 -4.82 -1.30 -3.69
C ALA A 31 -3.68 -0.63 -4.43
N TYR A 32 -3.64 -0.76 -5.74
CA TYR A 32 -2.84 0.13 -6.57
C TYR A 32 -3.66 0.66 -7.72
N LYS A 33 -3.26 1.84 -8.19
CA LYS A 33 -3.74 2.42 -9.43
C LYS A 33 -2.57 2.65 -10.37
N GLN A 34 -2.83 2.53 -11.66
CA GLN A 34 -1.83 2.85 -12.66
C GLN A 34 -1.57 4.35 -12.70
N VAL A 35 -0.29 4.73 -12.64
CA VAL A 35 0.14 6.13 -12.82
C VAL A 35 0.54 6.35 -14.28
N ASN A 36 1.30 5.43 -14.83
CA ASN A 36 1.71 5.41 -16.24
C ASN A 36 2.01 3.97 -16.66
N PHE A 37 2.60 3.76 -17.84
CA PHE A 37 2.80 2.42 -18.40
C PHE A 37 3.71 1.52 -17.56
N ASP A 38 4.60 2.07 -16.73
CA ASP A 38 5.55 1.29 -15.95
C ASP A 38 5.43 1.47 -14.43
N THR A 39 4.52 2.31 -13.97
CA THR A 39 4.43 2.71 -12.57
C THR A 39 3.01 2.60 -12.03
N VAL A 40 2.89 2.02 -10.84
CA VAL A 40 1.65 2.00 -10.05
C VAL A 40 1.87 2.74 -8.73
N GLU A 41 0.80 3.24 -8.16
CA GLU A 41 0.79 3.89 -6.85
C GLU A 41 -0.11 3.12 -5.89
N LEU A 42 0.44 2.75 -4.74
CA LEU A 42 -0.31 2.08 -3.68
C LEU A 42 -1.24 3.06 -2.98
N GLY A 43 -2.40 2.55 -2.60
CA GLY A 43 -3.35 3.27 -1.77
C GLY A 43 -4.16 2.31 -0.92
N ARG A 44 -4.97 2.87 -0.03
CA ARG A 44 -5.91 2.13 0.81
C ARG A 44 -5.29 0.98 1.60
N ASN A 45 -4.02 1.10 1.99
CA ASN A 45 -3.37 0.10 2.82
C ASN A 45 -3.89 0.23 4.26
N SER A 46 -4.65 -0.76 4.69
CA SER A 46 -5.28 -0.75 6.01
C SER A 46 -5.39 -2.16 6.55
N VAL A 47 -5.17 -2.31 7.85
CA VAL A 47 -5.41 -3.56 8.58
C VAL A 47 -6.21 -3.23 9.82
N ASP A 48 -7.29 -3.98 10.06
CA ASP A 48 -8.14 -3.83 11.23
C ASP A 48 -7.28 -3.92 12.51
N LYS A 49 -7.53 -3.01 13.43
CA LYS A 49 -6.75 -2.87 14.68
C LYS A 49 -6.61 -4.19 15.44
N GLU A 50 -7.66 -4.99 15.49
CA GLU A 50 -7.65 -6.29 16.19
C GLU A 50 -6.78 -7.34 15.49
N PHE A 51 -6.46 -7.14 14.22
CA PHE A 51 -5.70 -8.07 13.40
C PHE A 51 -4.30 -7.58 13.08
N ARG A 52 -3.86 -6.50 13.72
CA ARG A 52 -2.49 -5.98 13.56
C ARG A 52 -1.48 -6.90 14.25
N ARG A 53 -0.21 -6.79 13.86
CA ARG A 53 0.92 -7.59 14.38
C ARG A 53 0.84 -9.07 14.04
N LEU A 54 0.00 -9.47 13.10
CA LEU A 54 -0.12 -10.85 12.61
C LEU A 54 0.54 -11.04 11.24
N GLY A 55 1.20 -10.00 10.72
CA GLY A 55 1.86 -10.07 9.41
C GLY A 55 0.93 -9.87 8.22
N ILE A 56 -0.33 -9.49 8.43
CA ILE A 56 -1.31 -9.31 7.34
C ILE A 56 -0.89 -8.18 6.42
N GLY A 57 -0.43 -7.05 6.97
CA GLY A 57 0.04 -5.91 6.18
C GLY A 57 1.22 -6.26 5.29
N GLN A 58 2.19 -7.01 5.81
CA GLN A 58 3.32 -7.50 5.02
C GLN A 58 2.88 -8.44 3.91
N LYS A 59 1.95 -9.35 4.21
CA LYS A 59 1.45 -10.31 3.23
C LYS A 59 0.70 -9.61 2.10
N LEU A 60 -0.15 -8.65 2.44
CA LEU A 60 -0.84 -7.80 1.46
C LEU A 60 0.17 -7.06 0.58
N LEU A 61 1.17 -6.44 1.18
CA LEU A 61 2.19 -5.68 0.46
C LEU A 61 3.00 -6.58 -0.47
N ARG A 62 3.48 -7.74 0.01
CA ARG A 62 4.20 -8.70 -0.84
C ARG A 62 3.35 -9.16 -2.01
N THR A 63 2.07 -9.45 -1.76
CA THR A 63 1.16 -9.93 -2.80
C THR A 63 0.92 -8.86 -3.86
N ILE A 64 0.72 -7.61 -3.46
CA ILE A 64 0.47 -6.55 -4.43
C ILE A 64 1.73 -6.19 -5.22
N LEU A 65 2.91 -6.27 -4.61
CA LEU A 65 4.19 -6.08 -5.32
C LEU A 65 4.39 -7.17 -6.37
N LYS A 66 4.10 -8.42 -6.02
CA LYS A 66 4.14 -9.54 -6.97
C LYS A 66 3.14 -9.35 -8.10
N THR A 67 1.94 -8.91 -7.78
CA THR A 67 0.90 -8.64 -8.78
C THR A 67 1.35 -7.54 -9.74
N ALA A 68 1.93 -6.47 -9.23
CA ALA A 68 2.48 -5.41 -10.08
C ALA A 68 3.58 -5.93 -11.01
N LYS A 69 4.49 -6.74 -10.47
CA LYS A 69 5.54 -7.38 -11.27
C LYS A 69 4.97 -8.26 -12.38
N ASP A 70 4.02 -9.11 -12.04
CA ASP A 70 3.39 -10.03 -12.99
C ASP A 70 2.63 -9.28 -14.10
N ASN A 71 2.15 -8.08 -13.80
CA ASN A 71 1.46 -7.21 -14.75
C ASN A 71 2.42 -6.28 -15.54
N GLY A 72 3.72 -6.44 -15.38
CA GLY A 72 4.72 -5.73 -16.19
C GLY A 72 5.13 -4.35 -15.67
N TYR A 73 4.75 -3.98 -14.46
CA TYR A 73 5.17 -2.72 -13.87
C TYR A 73 6.59 -2.82 -13.32
N GLU A 74 7.30 -1.71 -13.36
CA GLU A 74 8.71 -1.62 -12.91
C GLU A 74 8.87 -0.84 -11.60
N THR A 75 7.94 0.05 -11.30
CA THR A 75 8.03 0.93 -10.13
C THR A 75 6.71 0.97 -9.37
N VAL A 76 6.81 0.89 -8.06
CA VAL A 76 5.68 1.03 -7.16
C VAL A 76 5.92 2.25 -6.27
N LEU A 77 5.00 3.21 -6.33
CA LEU A 77 5.04 4.41 -5.50
C LEU A 77 4.08 4.25 -4.33
N VAL A 78 4.41 4.86 -3.22
CA VAL A 78 3.50 5.02 -2.09
C VAL A 78 3.70 6.39 -1.46
N SER A 79 2.60 7.01 -1.05
CA SER A 79 2.64 8.26 -0.30
C SER A 79 2.06 8.01 1.09
N THR A 80 2.80 8.34 2.14
CA THR A 80 2.35 8.21 3.51
C THR A 80 2.39 9.57 4.19
N SER A 81 1.48 9.78 5.15
CA SER A 81 1.60 10.93 6.04
C SER A 81 2.90 10.84 6.83
N ILE A 82 3.59 11.96 7.01
CA ILE A 82 4.80 12.01 7.83
C ILE A 82 4.54 11.60 9.28
N ALA A 83 3.29 11.65 9.72
CA ALA A 83 2.89 11.20 11.05
C ALA A 83 2.69 9.68 11.16
N GLN A 84 2.60 8.96 10.05
CA GLN A 84 2.38 7.51 10.03
C GLN A 84 3.69 6.74 10.07
N LEU A 85 4.35 6.75 11.23
CA LEU A 85 5.66 6.13 11.40
C LEU A 85 5.65 4.62 11.20
N HIS A 86 4.57 3.93 11.59
CA HIS A 86 4.46 2.48 11.41
C HIS A 86 4.41 2.08 9.93
N ALA A 87 3.66 2.82 9.13
CA ALA A 87 3.59 2.59 7.70
C ALA A 87 4.95 2.83 7.04
N GLN A 88 5.63 3.91 7.41
CA GLN A 88 6.96 4.23 6.89
C GLN A 88 7.96 3.12 7.21
N LYS A 89 7.96 2.60 8.44
CA LYS A 89 8.84 1.50 8.83
C LYS A 89 8.56 0.22 8.05
N LEU A 90 7.30 -0.09 7.80
CA LEU A 90 6.92 -1.24 7.00
C LEU A 90 7.47 -1.11 5.57
N TYR A 91 7.29 0.05 4.94
CA TYR A 91 7.79 0.27 3.58
C TYR A 91 9.31 0.23 3.53
N GLU A 92 10.01 0.84 4.48
CA GLU A 92 11.47 0.76 4.57
C GLU A 92 11.95 -0.68 4.72
N LYS A 93 11.30 -1.46 5.58
CA LYS A 93 11.59 -2.88 5.77
C LYS A 93 11.41 -3.68 4.48
N MET A 94 10.46 -3.29 3.66
CA MET A 94 10.16 -3.93 2.38
C MET A 94 10.95 -3.33 1.21
N ASN A 95 12.02 -2.60 1.50
CA ASN A 95 12.95 -2.03 0.53
C ASN A 95 12.39 -0.86 -0.30
N PHE A 96 11.38 -0.19 0.21
CA PHE A 96 10.98 1.11 -0.36
C PHE A 96 11.99 2.17 0.05
N LYS A 97 12.30 3.05 -0.89
CA LYS A 97 13.26 4.14 -0.66
C LYS A 97 12.55 5.48 -0.71
N PHE A 98 12.99 6.39 0.14
CA PHE A 98 12.50 7.77 0.15
C PHE A 98 12.81 8.45 -1.18
N VAL A 99 11.83 9.16 -1.74
CA VAL A 99 11.98 9.95 -2.96
C VAL A 99 11.91 11.44 -2.66
N CYS A 100 10.82 11.89 -2.08
CA CYS A 100 10.62 13.29 -1.77
C CYS A 100 9.47 13.49 -0.78
N PHE A 101 9.38 14.69 -0.23
CA PHE A 101 8.17 15.14 0.46
C PHE A 101 7.25 15.77 -0.57
N LYS A 102 5.97 15.34 -0.57
CA LYS A 102 4.95 15.94 -1.43
C LYS A 102 4.10 16.88 -0.60
N PRO A 103 3.84 18.11 -1.08
CA PRO A 103 2.82 18.94 -0.49
C PRO A 103 1.45 18.28 -0.68
N SER A 104 0.59 18.38 0.35
CA SER A 104 -0.80 17.95 0.20
C SER A 104 -1.47 18.85 -0.86
N LEU A 105 -1.99 18.22 -1.92
CA LEU A 105 -2.64 18.92 -3.02
C LEU A 105 -3.94 19.63 -2.61
N PHE A 106 -4.49 19.33 -1.43
CA PHE A 106 -5.80 19.79 -1.03
C PHE A 106 -5.80 21.07 -0.20
N HIS A 107 -4.68 21.43 0.45
CA HIS A 107 -4.63 22.66 1.25
C HIS A 107 -3.19 23.09 1.52
N PRO A 108 -2.78 24.34 1.18
CA PRO A 108 -1.41 24.79 1.44
C PRO A 108 -1.00 24.77 2.91
N LEU A 109 -1.95 24.94 3.82
CA LEU A 109 -1.73 24.86 5.27
C LEU A 109 -1.54 23.41 5.73
N PHE A 110 -2.15 22.45 5.05
CA PHE A 110 -1.98 21.03 5.33
C PHE A 110 -0.56 20.54 5.01
N THR A 111 0.14 21.21 4.11
CA THR A 111 1.51 20.89 3.73
C THR A 111 2.47 20.98 4.91
N TYR A 112 2.23 21.91 5.81
CA TYR A 112 3.06 22.11 7.00
C TYR A 112 2.72 21.13 8.13
N LEU A 113 1.46 20.68 8.22
CA LEU A 113 0.97 19.85 9.32
C LEU A 113 0.85 18.37 8.96
N THR A 114 0.64 18.05 7.68
CA THR A 114 0.40 16.70 7.20
C THR A 114 1.13 16.41 5.89
N GLY A 115 2.39 16.84 5.79
CA GLY A 115 3.19 16.55 4.61
C GLY A 115 3.17 15.05 4.27
N LEU A 116 3.21 14.74 2.98
CA LEU A 116 3.27 13.37 2.49
C LEU A 116 4.73 13.02 2.17
N LYS A 117 5.14 11.86 2.65
CA LYS A 117 6.42 11.26 2.31
C LYS A 117 6.20 10.29 1.15
N ALA A 118 6.83 10.56 0.02
CA ALA A 118 6.77 9.66 -1.13
C ALA A 118 7.93 8.68 -1.07
N MET A 119 7.62 7.41 -1.27
CA MET A 119 8.59 6.32 -1.29
C MET A 119 8.38 5.48 -2.54
N GLU A 120 9.44 4.86 -3.05
CA GLU A 120 9.36 4.00 -4.23
C GLU A 120 10.04 2.65 -4.00
N TYR A 121 9.50 1.66 -4.69
CA TYR A 121 10.08 0.32 -4.80
C TYR A 121 10.35 0.03 -6.26
N LYS A 122 11.60 -0.36 -6.59
CA LYS A 122 11.98 -0.78 -7.93
C LYS A 122 11.89 -2.29 -8.03
N ILE A 123 11.05 -2.75 -8.93
CA ILE A 123 10.87 -4.18 -9.21
C ILE A 123 12.08 -4.75 -9.93
#